data_267557444d899e86ab8e95970a191af0
#
_entry.id   267557444d899e86ab8e95970a191af0
#
_cell.length_a   1.000
_cell.length_b   1.000
_cell.length_c   1.000
_cell.angle_alpha   90.00
_cell.angle_beta   90.00
_cell.angle_gamma   90.00
#
_symmetry.space_group_name_H-M   'P 1'
#
loop_
_entity.id
_entity.type
_entity.pdbx_description
1 polymer ?
#
loop_
_entity_poly.entity_id
_entity_poly.type
_entity_poly.pdbx_seq_one_letter_code
_entity_poly.pdbx_strand_id
1 'polypeptide(L)'
;MSENIFAQMLQRYSGDPAGWVRDMVGIEVDPWQASVMDQVAQRTRLMAVRSGHGVGKTSCASWTALWFLFHHFPCKIVITSPSQKQMDDALMAELKATIRKLPKSLSDLLEIYKERIELIGAPQEAFISCRTARADETGHQAMAGIHSDHVLLIVDEASACPEVLFQSVGSSMTSPHSTLLLIGNPTQPQGYFYQAFHKLRDDFWNLKVSCFDVSPERVNTRYADDMAKTYGETSSVYRVRVLGEFPTSDSDSLI
;
A
#
# COMPACT_ATOMS: atom_id res chain seq x y z
N MET A 1 -10.34 -13.01 -31.48
CA MET A 1 -11.25 -12.02 -30.88
C MET A 1 -10.91 -11.71 -29.41
N SER A 2 -10.49 -12.68 -28.58
CA SER A 2 -10.16 -12.48 -27.15
C SER A 2 -8.88 -11.64 -26.89
N GLU A 3 -7.81 -11.85 -27.66
CA GLU A 3 -6.54 -11.11 -27.48
C GLU A 3 -6.68 -9.59 -27.71
N ASN A 4 -7.53 -9.19 -28.65
CA ASN A 4 -7.73 -7.78 -28.95
C ASN A 4 -8.50 -7.05 -27.81
N ILE A 5 -9.45 -7.72 -27.17
CA ILE A 5 -10.23 -7.13 -26.06
C ILE A 5 -9.34 -6.95 -24.82
N PHE A 6 -8.49 -7.93 -24.50
CA PHE A 6 -7.57 -7.86 -23.38
C PHE A 6 -6.52 -6.73 -23.58
N ALA A 7 -5.92 -6.66 -24.76
CA ALA A 7 -5.00 -5.58 -25.10
C ALA A 7 -5.65 -4.19 -25.04
N GLN A 8 -6.88 -4.05 -25.50
CA GLN A 8 -7.63 -2.80 -25.40
C GLN A 8 -7.93 -2.41 -23.95
N MET A 9 -8.27 -3.40 -23.10
CA MET A 9 -8.49 -3.18 -21.68
C MET A 9 -7.19 -2.70 -21.01
N LEU A 10 -6.06 -3.37 -21.25
CA LEU A 10 -4.76 -2.96 -20.72
C LEU A 10 -4.41 -1.52 -21.14
N GLN A 11 -4.61 -1.19 -22.40
CA GLN A 11 -4.35 0.14 -22.92
C GLN A 11 -5.27 1.20 -22.28
N ARG A 12 -6.55 0.89 -22.12
CA ARG A 12 -7.55 1.79 -21.55
C ARG A 12 -7.21 2.24 -20.13
N TYR A 13 -6.74 1.32 -19.30
CA TYR A 13 -6.50 1.58 -17.86
C TYR A 13 -5.03 1.71 -17.50
N SER A 14 -4.10 1.77 -18.47
CA SER A 14 -2.66 1.93 -18.19
C SER A 14 -2.33 3.24 -17.45
N GLY A 15 -3.12 4.29 -17.67
CA GLY A 15 -3.02 5.58 -16.99
C GLY A 15 -4.24 5.93 -16.12
N ASP A 16 -5.17 5.00 -15.92
CA ASP A 16 -6.40 5.19 -15.13
C ASP A 16 -6.63 4.01 -14.16
N PRO A 17 -5.79 3.85 -13.13
CA PRO A 17 -5.94 2.76 -12.18
C PRO A 17 -7.22 2.85 -11.34
N ALA A 18 -7.71 4.04 -11.04
CA ALA A 18 -8.97 4.23 -10.33
C ALA A 18 -10.17 3.75 -11.17
N GLY A 19 -10.17 4.07 -12.47
CA GLY A 19 -11.16 3.55 -13.42
C GLY A 19 -11.09 2.03 -13.56
N TRP A 20 -9.89 1.44 -13.51
CA TRP A 20 -9.75 -0.01 -13.49
C TRP A 20 -10.41 -0.64 -12.26
N VAL A 21 -10.20 -0.07 -11.07
CA VAL A 21 -10.86 -0.58 -9.84
C VAL A 21 -12.38 -0.45 -9.95
N ARG A 22 -12.89 0.71 -10.39
CA ARG A 22 -14.32 0.92 -10.57
C ARG A 22 -14.94 -0.11 -11.53
N ASP A 23 -14.33 -0.28 -12.69
CA ASP A 23 -14.93 -1.09 -13.77
C ASP A 23 -14.66 -2.59 -13.61
N MET A 24 -13.53 -3.01 -13.00
CA MET A 24 -13.15 -4.42 -12.82
C MET A 24 -13.53 -4.98 -11.43
N VAL A 25 -13.46 -4.16 -10.38
CA VAL A 25 -13.74 -4.59 -9.01
C VAL A 25 -15.15 -4.16 -8.55
N GLY A 26 -15.73 -3.16 -9.21
CA GLY A 26 -17.04 -2.62 -8.88
C GLY A 26 -17.04 -1.75 -7.62
N ILE A 27 -15.96 -1.02 -7.37
CA ILE A 27 -15.78 -0.17 -6.18
C ILE A 27 -15.37 1.23 -6.62
N GLU A 28 -16.06 2.25 -6.10
CA GLU A 28 -15.58 3.63 -6.19
C GLU A 28 -14.45 3.83 -5.17
N VAL A 29 -13.34 4.40 -5.64
CA VAL A 29 -12.19 4.71 -4.77
C VAL A 29 -12.34 6.11 -4.19
N ASP A 30 -11.86 6.30 -2.97
CA ASP A 30 -11.81 7.65 -2.41
C ASP A 30 -10.76 8.51 -3.16
N PRO A 31 -10.92 9.84 -3.23
CA PRO A 31 -10.00 10.72 -3.97
C PRO A 31 -8.53 10.57 -3.57
N TRP A 32 -8.25 10.31 -2.29
CA TRP A 32 -6.90 10.09 -1.82
C TRP A 32 -6.30 8.77 -2.35
N GLN A 33 -7.12 7.72 -2.46
CA GLN A 33 -6.71 6.43 -3.02
C GLN A 33 -6.42 6.56 -4.52
N ALA A 34 -7.29 7.27 -5.24
CA ALA A 34 -7.06 7.60 -6.65
C ALA A 34 -5.73 8.34 -6.83
N SER A 35 -5.46 9.36 -6.00
CA SER A 35 -4.20 10.11 -6.05
C SER A 35 -2.97 9.24 -5.84
N VAL A 36 -3.02 8.27 -4.89
CA VAL A 36 -1.92 7.31 -4.68
C VAL A 36 -1.73 6.43 -5.90
N MET A 37 -2.80 5.88 -6.44
CA MET A 37 -2.76 4.98 -7.59
C MET A 37 -2.25 5.72 -8.85
N ASP A 38 -2.66 6.97 -9.06
CA ASP A 38 -2.21 7.82 -10.16
C ASP A 38 -0.71 8.10 -10.08
N GLN A 39 -0.18 8.33 -8.87
CA GLN A 39 1.26 8.51 -8.67
C GLN A 39 2.06 7.25 -9.01
N VAL A 40 1.52 6.06 -8.69
CA VAL A 40 2.13 4.80 -9.11
C VAL A 40 2.09 4.65 -10.64
N ALA A 41 0.98 5.01 -11.29
CA ALA A 41 0.85 4.99 -12.74
C ALA A 41 1.84 5.97 -13.43
N GLN A 42 2.10 7.12 -12.80
CA GLN A 42 3.10 8.11 -13.23
C GLN A 42 4.55 7.71 -12.90
N ARG A 43 4.75 6.53 -12.27
CA ARG A 43 6.07 6.00 -11.89
C ARG A 43 6.81 6.88 -10.87
N THR A 44 6.07 7.54 -9.98
CA THR A 44 6.67 8.26 -8.84
C THR A 44 7.51 7.31 -8.02
N ARG A 45 8.79 7.64 -7.86
CA ARG A 45 9.78 6.71 -7.30
C ARG A 45 9.62 6.47 -5.81
N LEU A 46 9.43 7.54 -5.02
CA LEU A 46 9.31 7.47 -3.57
C LEU A 46 8.01 8.13 -3.13
N MET A 47 7.19 7.39 -2.41
CA MET A 47 5.86 7.82 -1.97
C MET A 47 5.66 7.49 -0.50
N ALA A 48 5.08 8.42 0.25
CA ALA A 48 4.74 8.20 1.65
C ALA A 48 3.33 8.73 1.97
N VAL A 49 2.50 7.86 2.55
CA VAL A 49 1.11 8.16 2.93
C VAL A 49 0.93 7.90 4.41
N ARG A 50 0.69 8.95 5.18
CA ARG A 50 0.32 8.84 6.59
C ARG A 50 -1.17 9.08 6.77
N SER A 51 -1.83 8.28 7.61
CA SER A 51 -3.27 8.41 7.73
C SER A 51 -3.84 8.05 9.09
N GLY A 52 -5.08 8.45 9.32
CA GLY A 52 -5.91 7.96 10.41
C GLY A 52 -6.28 6.49 10.26
N HIS A 53 -7.03 5.96 11.23
CA HIS A 53 -7.52 4.59 11.21
C HIS A 53 -8.73 4.44 10.28
N GLY A 54 -8.91 3.23 9.72
CA GLY A 54 -10.11 2.86 8.99
C GLY A 54 -10.27 3.49 7.59
N VAL A 55 -9.33 4.33 7.14
CA VAL A 55 -9.46 5.07 5.88
C VAL A 55 -9.32 4.21 4.61
N GLY A 56 -9.00 2.91 4.72
CA GLY A 56 -8.91 2.01 3.56
C GLY A 56 -7.51 1.85 2.97
N LYS A 57 -6.45 1.95 3.81
CA LYS A 57 -5.04 1.75 3.39
C LYS A 57 -4.81 0.39 2.70
N THR A 58 -5.23 -0.67 3.37
CA THR A 58 -5.02 -2.06 2.90
C THR A 58 -5.73 -2.31 1.57
N SER A 59 -6.93 -1.77 1.39
CA SER A 59 -7.67 -1.84 0.12
C SER A 59 -6.93 -1.08 -0.99
N CYS A 60 -6.44 0.14 -0.70
CA CYS A 60 -5.64 0.92 -1.64
C CYS A 60 -4.38 0.16 -2.08
N ALA A 61 -3.62 -0.39 -1.13
CA ALA A 61 -2.42 -1.18 -1.40
C ALA A 61 -2.74 -2.43 -2.27
N SER A 62 -3.83 -3.14 -1.94
CA SER A 62 -4.26 -4.34 -2.66
C SER A 62 -4.69 -4.03 -4.10
N TRP A 63 -5.49 -2.98 -4.31
CA TRP A 63 -5.94 -2.57 -5.64
C TRP A 63 -4.79 -2.07 -6.51
N THR A 64 -3.89 -1.27 -5.92
CA THR A 64 -2.69 -0.78 -6.60
C THR A 64 -1.80 -1.95 -7.05
N ALA A 65 -1.59 -2.94 -6.17
CA ALA A 65 -0.78 -4.11 -6.48
C ALA A 65 -1.39 -4.97 -7.61
N LEU A 66 -2.71 -5.21 -7.58
CA LEU A 66 -3.40 -5.97 -8.62
C LEU A 66 -3.43 -5.23 -9.95
N TRP A 67 -3.73 -3.92 -9.94
CA TRP A 67 -3.64 -3.11 -11.15
C TRP A 67 -2.23 -3.15 -11.74
N PHE A 68 -1.19 -2.98 -10.91
CA PHE A 68 0.21 -3.02 -11.34
C PHE A 68 0.58 -4.37 -11.96
N LEU A 69 0.13 -5.49 -11.37
CA LEU A 69 0.38 -6.84 -11.88
C LEU A 69 -0.17 -7.05 -13.28
N PHE A 70 -1.35 -6.49 -13.58
CA PHE A 70 -1.98 -6.65 -14.89
C PHE A 70 -1.45 -5.68 -15.95
N HIS A 71 -0.88 -4.52 -15.55
CA HIS A 71 -0.52 -3.46 -16.50
C HIS A 71 0.98 -3.29 -16.74
N HIS A 72 1.81 -4.07 -16.05
CA HIS A 72 3.26 -4.05 -16.25
C HIS A 72 3.81 -5.47 -16.44
N PHE A 73 4.70 -5.62 -17.42
CA PHE A 73 5.34 -6.92 -17.67
C PHE A 73 6.77 -6.72 -18.25
N PRO A 74 7.80 -7.45 -17.74
CA PRO A 74 7.75 -8.22 -16.49
C PRO A 74 7.66 -7.32 -15.25
N CYS A 75 7.01 -7.81 -14.18
CA CYS A 75 6.84 -7.03 -12.96
C CYS A 75 6.93 -7.87 -11.69
N LYS A 76 7.44 -7.27 -10.62
CA LYS A 76 7.48 -7.87 -9.29
C LYS A 76 6.95 -6.89 -8.26
N ILE A 77 5.94 -7.34 -7.54
CA ILE A 77 5.34 -6.59 -6.46
C ILE A 77 5.69 -7.27 -5.14
N VAL A 78 6.25 -6.53 -4.19
CA VAL A 78 6.47 -7.01 -2.84
C VAL A 78 5.74 -6.12 -1.87
N ILE A 79 4.89 -6.74 -1.05
CA ILE A 79 4.18 -6.06 0.01
C ILE A 79 4.71 -6.61 1.33
N THR A 80 5.11 -5.73 2.23
CA THR A 80 5.58 -6.10 3.56
C THR A 80 4.79 -5.40 4.65
N SER A 81 4.69 -6.05 5.81
CA SER A 81 4.02 -5.57 7.00
C SER A 81 4.79 -6.04 8.24
N PRO A 82 4.72 -5.33 9.38
CA PRO A 82 5.51 -5.69 10.56
C PRO A 82 5.14 -7.04 11.20
N SER A 83 3.95 -7.59 10.93
CA SER A 83 3.54 -8.87 11.51
C SER A 83 2.91 -9.83 10.50
N GLN A 84 3.17 -11.14 10.70
CA GLN A 84 2.56 -12.21 9.89
C GLN A 84 1.04 -12.20 10.00
N LYS A 85 0.50 -11.92 11.19
CA LYS A 85 -0.94 -11.86 11.40
C LYS A 85 -1.59 -10.76 10.55
N GLN A 86 -1.03 -9.55 10.52
CA GLN A 86 -1.53 -8.47 9.67
C GLN A 86 -1.42 -8.83 8.19
N MET A 87 -0.34 -9.49 7.80
CA MET A 87 -0.16 -9.97 6.43
C MET A 87 -1.24 -10.96 6.02
N ASP A 88 -1.51 -11.98 6.83
CA ASP A 88 -2.46 -13.05 6.50
C ASP A 88 -3.92 -12.57 6.65
N ASP A 89 -4.26 -11.95 7.78
CA ASP A 89 -5.64 -11.61 8.16
C ASP A 89 -6.18 -10.35 7.48
N ALA A 90 -5.30 -9.42 7.12
CA ALA A 90 -5.70 -8.17 6.49
C ALA A 90 -5.34 -8.13 5.01
N LEU A 91 -4.05 -8.12 4.68
CA LEU A 91 -3.61 -7.86 3.32
C LEU A 91 -3.94 -9.00 2.35
N MET A 92 -3.55 -10.25 2.66
CA MET A 92 -3.86 -11.40 1.80
C MET A 92 -5.35 -11.68 1.73
N ALA A 93 -6.09 -11.44 2.82
CA ALA A 93 -7.55 -11.54 2.81
C ALA A 93 -8.18 -10.51 1.87
N GLU A 94 -7.71 -9.25 1.88
CA GLU A 94 -8.18 -8.18 0.99
C GLU A 94 -7.82 -8.44 -0.48
N LEU A 95 -6.58 -8.88 -0.76
CA LEU A 95 -6.18 -9.29 -2.12
C LEU A 95 -7.09 -10.39 -2.65
N LYS A 96 -7.32 -11.44 -1.88
CA LYS A 96 -8.23 -12.54 -2.25
C LYS A 96 -9.68 -12.08 -2.41
N ALA A 97 -10.15 -11.18 -1.54
CA ALA A 97 -11.49 -10.62 -1.64
C ALA A 97 -11.66 -9.78 -2.92
N THR A 98 -10.65 -8.99 -3.27
CA THR A 98 -10.61 -8.21 -4.51
C THR A 98 -10.58 -9.11 -5.74
N ILE A 99 -9.72 -10.15 -5.76
CA ILE A 99 -9.64 -11.09 -6.89
C ILE A 99 -10.98 -11.80 -7.13
N ARG A 100 -11.71 -12.15 -6.08
CA ARG A 100 -13.07 -12.75 -6.22
C ARG A 100 -14.10 -11.84 -6.90
N LYS A 101 -13.88 -10.52 -6.88
CA LYS A 101 -14.74 -9.54 -7.56
C LYS A 101 -14.35 -9.29 -9.01
N LEU A 102 -13.12 -9.64 -9.40
CA LEU A 102 -12.67 -9.47 -10.78
C LEU A 102 -13.52 -10.31 -11.76
N PRO A 103 -13.69 -9.82 -12.99
CA PRO A 103 -14.20 -10.65 -14.07
C PRO A 103 -13.46 -11.98 -14.17
N LYS A 104 -14.19 -13.07 -14.45
CA LYS A 104 -13.58 -14.41 -14.53
C LYS A 104 -12.42 -14.49 -15.51
N SER A 105 -12.47 -13.75 -16.61
CA SER A 105 -11.38 -13.64 -17.60
C SER A 105 -10.07 -13.08 -17.02
N LEU A 106 -10.11 -12.34 -15.92
CA LEU A 106 -8.93 -11.83 -15.22
C LEU A 106 -8.55 -12.74 -14.04
N SER A 107 -9.52 -13.14 -13.23
CA SER A 107 -9.24 -13.99 -12.06
C SER A 107 -8.67 -15.36 -12.46
N ASP A 108 -9.10 -15.92 -13.60
CA ASP A 108 -8.58 -17.21 -14.12
C ASP A 108 -7.12 -17.11 -14.63
N LEU A 109 -6.55 -15.90 -14.74
CA LEU A 109 -5.13 -15.71 -15.07
C LEU A 109 -4.23 -15.76 -13.84
N LEU A 110 -4.79 -15.85 -12.64
CA LEU A 110 -4.05 -15.77 -11.38
C LEU A 110 -4.02 -17.11 -10.66
N GLU A 111 -2.85 -17.49 -10.18
CA GLU A 111 -2.68 -18.57 -9.23
C GLU A 111 -2.37 -18.01 -7.83
N ILE A 112 -3.13 -18.47 -6.82
CA ILE A 112 -3.12 -17.88 -5.47
C ILE A 112 -2.56 -18.89 -4.48
N TYR A 113 -1.42 -18.57 -3.89
CA TYR A 113 -0.80 -19.30 -2.81
C TYR A 113 -1.01 -18.60 -1.45
N LYS A 114 -0.37 -19.13 -0.41
CA LYS A 114 -0.50 -18.55 0.94
C LYS A 114 0.05 -17.12 1.02
N GLU A 115 1.23 -16.89 0.45
CA GLU A 115 1.96 -15.62 0.54
C GLU A 115 2.33 -15.05 -0.83
N ARG A 116 1.72 -15.60 -1.89
CA ARG A 116 2.05 -15.22 -3.26
C ARG A 116 0.84 -15.34 -4.18
N ILE A 117 0.76 -14.42 -5.10
CA ILE A 117 -0.19 -14.42 -6.22
C ILE A 117 0.65 -14.24 -7.47
N GLU A 118 0.48 -15.11 -8.45
CA GLU A 118 1.28 -15.06 -9.67
C GLU A 118 0.42 -15.18 -10.93
N LEU A 119 0.95 -14.62 -12.01
CA LEU A 119 0.32 -14.72 -13.33
C LEU A 119 0.61 -16.11 -13.91
N ILE A 120 -0.44 -16.87 -14.21
CA ILE A 120 -0.33 -18.17 -14.87
C ILE A 120 0.38 -18.01 -16.22
N GLY A 121 1.38 -18.83 -16.48
CA GLY A 121 2.20 -18.76 -17.70
C GLY A 121 3.46 -17.90 -17.57
N ALA A 122 3.56 -17.04 -16.54
CA ALA A 122 4.75 -16.24 -16.25
C ALA A 122 5.02 -16.09 -14.73
N PRO A 123 5.02 -17.19 -13.95
CA PRO A 123 5.01 -17.12 -12.48
C PRO A 123 6.31 -16.56 -11.88
N GLN A 124 7.41 -16.56 -12.64
CA GLN A 124 8.68 -15.99 -12.19
C GLN A 124 8.86 -14.52 -12.61
N GLU A 125 8.15 -14.10 -13.65
CA GLU A 125 8.26 -12.76 -14.23
C GLU A 125 7.21 -11.80 -13.72
N ALA A 126 6.01 -12.28 -13.31
CA ALA A 126 4.90 -11.44 -12.87
C ALA A 126 4.20 -12.01 -11.64
N PHE A 127 4.41 -11.37 -10.47
CA PHE A 127 3.82 -11.84 -9.21
C PHE A 127 3.71 -10.73 -8.15
N ILE A 128 2.81 -10.97 -7.19
CA ILE A 128 2.73 -10.27 -5.90
C ILE A 128 3.25 -11.23 -4.83
N SER A 129 4.22 -10.82 -4.03
CA SER A 129 4.75 -11.56 -2.88
C SER A 129 4.51 -10.78 -1.60
N CYS A 130 3.89 -11.43 -0.63
CA CYS A 130 3.65 -10.87 0.70
C CYS A 130 4.70 -11.40 1.67
N ARG A 131 5.44 -10.52 2.36
CA ARG A 131 6.57 -10.88 3.22
C ARG A 131 6.51 -10.11 4.53
N THR A 132 6.79 -10.77 5.64
CA THR A 132 6.82 -10.10 6.94
C THR A 132 8.16 -9.39 7.18
N ALA A 133 8.10 -8.13 7.60
CA ALA A 133 9.26 -7.37 8.05
C ALA A 133 9.68 -7.82 9.46
N ARG A 134 10.78 -8.57 9.58
CA ARG A 134 11.30 -9.02 10.87
C ARG A 134 12.47 -8.13 11.32
N ALA A 135 12.64 -7.97 12.63
CA ALA A 135 13.75 -7.22 13.21
C ALA A 135 15.08 -8.00 13.27
N ASP A 136 15.09 -9.26 12.82
CA ASP A 136 16.27 -10.13 12.77
C ASP A 136 17.03 -9.99 11.43
N GLU A 137 18.13 -10.72 11.28
CA GLU A 137 18.94 -10.75 10.05
C GLU A 137 18.13 -11.15 8.80
N THR A 138 17.02 -11.87 8.97
CA THR A 138 16.15 -12.25 7.85
C THR A 138 15.27 -11.07 7.37
N GLY A 139 15.09 -10.04 8.18
CA GLY A 139 14.36 -8.81 7.81
C GLY A 139 15.01 -8.05 6.66
N HIS A 140 16.35 -8.10 6.54
CA HIS A 140 17.05 -7.57 5.36
C HIS A 140 16.66 -8.25 4.05
N GLN A 141 16.20 -9.51 4.10
CA GLN A 141 15.86 -10.27 2.92
C GLN A 141 14.43 -10.02 2.43
N ALA A 142 13.59 -9.40 3.26
CA ALA A 142 12.18 -9.20 2.92
C ALA A 142 12.00 -8.37 1.63
N MET A 143 12.87 -7.40 1.41
CA MET A 143 12.85 -6.52 0.24
C MET A 143 14.09 -6.65 -0.65
N ALA A 144 15.08 -7.50 -0.29
CA ALA A 144 16.31 -7.64 -1.03
C ALA A 144 16.17 -8.55 -2.26
N GLY A 145 16.99 -8.30 -3.28
CA GLY A 145 17.11 -9.18 -4.45
C GLY A 145 15.91 -9.19 -5.38
N ILE A 146 15.06 -8.17 -5.33
CA ILE A 146 13.91 -8.02 -6.21
C ILE A 146 14.36 -7.23 -7.45
N HIS A 147 14.52 -7.92 -8.56
CA HIS A 147 14.91 -7.31 -9.83
C HIS A 147 13.90 -7.68 -10.92
N SER A 148 13.39 -6.67 -11.61
CA SER A 148 12.50 -6.77 -12.77
C SER A 148 12.53 -5.42 -13.49
N ASP A 149 12.00 -5.33 -14.71
CA ASP A 149 11.86 -4.04 -15.40
C ASP A 149 10.94 -3.10 -14.60
N HIS A 150 9.88 -3.67 -14.02
CA HIS A 150 8.93 -2.95 -13.18
C HIS A 150 8.90 -3.54 -11.77
N VAL A 151 9.15 -2.72 -10.76
CA VAL A 151 9.13 -3.12 -9.35
C VAL A 151 8.24 -2.17 -8.54
N LEU A 152 7.31 -2.76 -7.79
CA LEU A 152 6.51 -2.03 -6.81
C LEU A 152 6.75 -2.61 -5.42
N LEU A 153 7.32 -1.79 -4.53
CA LEU A 153 7.53 -2.12 -3.13
C LEU A 153 6.50 -1.37 -2.30
N ILE A 154 5.70 -2.09 -1.53
CA ILE A 154 4.70 -1.51 -0.61
C ILE A 154 5.07 -1.91 0.81
N VAL A 155 5.22 -0.93 1.69
CA VAL A 155 5.41 -1.14 3.13
C VAL A 155 4.13 -0.70 3.84
N ASP A 156 3.31 -1.66 4.22
CA ASP A 156 2.10 -1.41 5.02
C ASP A 156 2.48 -1.31 6.51
N GLU A 157 1.78 -0.46 7.25
CA GLU A 157 2.10 -0.07 8.62
C GLU A 157 3.56 0.37 8.79
N ALA A 158 4.05 1.18 7.85
CA ALA A 158 5.46 1.58 7.70
C ALA A 158 6.08 2.19 8.97
N SER A 159 5.28 2.87 9.81
CA SER A 159 5.75 3.45 11.07
C SER A 159 6.19 2.40 12.09
N ALA A 160 5.64 1.18 12.02
CA ALA A 160 5.95 0.08 12.92
C ALA A 160 6.99 -0.90 12.36
N CYS A 161 7.43 -0.71 11.12
CA CYS A 161 8.45 -1.55 10.49
C CYS A 161 9.85 -1.25 11.04
N PRO A 162 10.68 -2.27 11.25
CA PRO A 162 12.05 -2.09 11.74
C PRO A 162 12.93 -1.37 10.70
N GLU A 163 13.85 -0.52 11.16
CA GLU A 163 14.78 0.26 10.32
C GLU A 163 15.63 -0.62 9.37
N VAL A 164 15.95 -1.83 9.78
CA VAL A 164 16.70 -2.80 8.99
C VAL A 164 16.03 -3.13 7.66
N LEU A 165 14.71 -3.08 7.60
CA LEU A 165 13.95 -3.27 6.36
C LEU A 165 14.32 -2.20 5.32
N PHE A 166 14.38 -0.94 5.72
CA PHE A 166 14.59 0.18 4.82
C PHE A 166 16.02 0.23 4.26
N GLN A 167 17.00 -0.36 4.96
CA GLN A 167 18.35 -0.53 4.43
C GLN A 167 18.38 -1.47 3.21
N SER A 168 17.52 -2.48 3.18
CA SER A 168 17.43 -3.42 2.06
C SER A 168 16.62 -2.92 0.86
N VAL A 169 15.75 -1.95 1.06
CA VAL A 169 14.92 -1.35 -0.02
C VAL A 169 15.82 -0.76 -1.12
N GLY A 170 16.93 -0.12 -0.74
CA GLY A 170 17.86 0.50 -1.69
C GLY A 170 18.34 -0.44 -2.80
N SER A 171 18.59 -1.72 -2.49
CA SER A 171 19.04 -2.70 -3.47
C SER A 171 17.98 -3.06 -4.51
N SER A 172 16.71 -3.06 -4.15
CA SER A 172 15.59 -3.35 -5.05
C SER A 172 15.11 -2.13 -5.83
N MET A 173 15.51 -0.92 -5.39
CA MET A 173 15.23 0.35 -6.08
C MET A 173 16.22 0.66 -7.22
N THR A 174 17.08 -0.29 -7.58
CA THR A 174 18.01 -0.18 -8.73
C THR A 174 17.37 -0.50 -10.08
N SER A 175 16.17 -1.08 -10.10
CA SER A 175 15.43 -1.37 -11.32
C SER A 175 15.01 -0.09 -12.04
N PRO A 176 14.94 -0.07 -13.39
CA PRO A 176 14.64 1.12 -14.17
C PRO A 176 13.32 1.81 -13.79
N HIS A 177 12.31 0.99 -13.47
CA HIS A 177 10.99 1.46 -13.08
C HIS A 177 10.61 0.86 -11.73
N SER A 178 11.17 1.44 -10.67
CA SER A 178 10.89 1.04 -9.30
C SER A 178 10.15 2.13 -8.52
N THR A 179 9.10 1.74 -7.83
CA THR A 179 8.31 2.60 -6.93
C THR A 179 8.32 2.01 -5.53
N LEU A 180 8.59 2.85 -4.53
CA LEU A 180 8.41 2.55 -3.11
C LEU A 180 7.20 3.33 -2.59
N LEU A 181 6.22 2.63 -2.06
CA LEU A 181 5.07 3.18 -1.35
C LEU A 181 5.15 2.81 0.13
N LEU A 182 5.37 3.81 0.98
CA LEU A 182 5.23 3.70 2.43
C LEU A 182 3.83 4.13 2.82
N ILE A 183 3.08 3.28 3.53
CA ILE A 183 1.73 3.61 3.97
C ILE A 183 1.52 3.16 5.40
N GLY A 184 0.88 3.97 6.24
CA GLY A 184 0.64 3.59 7.64
C GLY A 184 0.09 4.71 8.51
N ASN A 185 -0.25 4.34 9.75
CA ASN A 185 -0.55 5.31 10.78
C ASN A 185 0.77 5.88 11.33
N PRO A 186 0.88 7.19 11.54
CA PRO A 186 2.12 7.84 11.99
C PRO A 186 2.31 7.69 13.50
N THR A 187 2.57 6.45 13.96
CA THR A 187 2.60 6.10 15.39
C THR A 187 3.90 6.51 16.09
N GLN A 188 5.00 6.65 15.35
CA GLN A 188 6.31 6.94 15.91
C GLN A 188 6.90 8.23 15.34
N PRO A 189 7.36 9.19 16.20
CA PRO A 189 7.97 10.45 15.77
C PRO A 189 9.46 10.28 15.44
N GLN A 190 9.84 9.13 14.91
CA GLN A 190 11.20 8.78 14.51
C GLN A 190 11.17 7.66 13.45
N GLY A 191 12.34 7.34 12.90
CA GLY A 191 12.52 6.29 11.92
C GLY A 191 12.30 6.76 10.48
N TYR A 192 12.52 5.84 9.53
CA TYR A 192 12.53 6.15 8.10
C TYR A 192 11.17 6.72 7.61
N PHE A 193 10.05 6.14 8.07
CA PHE A 193 8.72 6.65 7.73
C PHE A 193 8.49 8.09 8.21
N TYR A 194 8.93 8.41 9.43
CA TYR A 194 8.89 9.78 9.93
C TYR A 194 9.77 10.72 9.10
N GLN A 195 10.99 10.28 8.76
CA GLN A 195 11.91 11.08 7.96
C GLN A 195 11.39 11.38 6.55
N ALA A 196 10.60 10.49 5.94
CA ALA A 196 9.96 10.72 4.66
C ALA A 196 9.04 11.96 4.65
N PHE A 197 8.50 12.37 5.81
CA PHE A 197 7.69 13.58 5.96
C PHE A 197 8.47 14.79 6.52
N HIS A 198 9.74 14.62 6.87
CA HIS A 198 10.59 15.65 7.51
C HIS A 198 11.89 15.84 6.73
N LYS A 199 12.96 15.18 7.13
CA LYS A 199 14.30 15.36 6.55
C LYS A 199 14.37 14.97 5.06
N LEU A 200 13.62 13.93 4.65
CA LEU A 200 13.59 13.40 3.28
C LEU A 200 12.36 13.89 2.50
N ARG A 201 11.65 14.89 2.99
CA ARG A 201 10.38 15.33 2.43
C ARG A 201 10.45 15.69 0.94
N ASP A 202 11.53 16.30 0.51
CA ASP A 202 11.69 16.77 -0.86
C ASP A 202 11.97 15.63 -1.86
N ASP A 203 12.38 14.46 -1.35
CA ASP A 203 12.61 13.25 -2.15
C ASP A 203 11.32 12.42 -2.32
N PHE A 204 10.31 12.65 -1.47
CA PHE A 204 9.07 11.88 -1.42
C PHE A 204 7.86 12.67 -1.91
N TRP A 205 7.01 12.03 -2.71
CA TRP A 205 5.63 12.47 -2.81
C TRP A 205 4.89 12.10 -1.51
N ASN A 206 4.33 13.10 -0.86
CA ASN A 206 3.77 12.97 0.49
C ASN A 206 2.28 13.24 0.51
N LEU A 207 1.53 12.38 1.19
CA LEU A 207 0.10 12.57 1.42
C LEU A 207 -0.26 12.35 2.90
N LYS A 208 -1.12 13.24 3.42
CA LYS A 208 -1.79 13.05 4.71
C LYS A 208 -3.27 12.78 4.46
N VAL A 209 -3.83 11.79 5.13
CA VAL A 209 -5.25 11.43 5.07
C VAL A 209 -5.81 11.35 6.49
N SER A 210 -6.80 12.15 6.80
CA SER A 210 -7.55 12.08 8.06
C SER A 210 -8.79 11.21 7.92
N CYS A 211 -9.44 10.87 9.03
CA CYS A 211 -10.75 10.23 9.02
C CYS A 211 -11.85 11.10 8.39
N PHE A 212 -11.61 12.39 8.22
CA PHE A 212 -12.54 13.35 7.61
C PHE A 212 -12.39 13.44 6.07
N ASP A 213 -11.31 12.88 5.52
CA ASP A 213 -11.02 12.91 4.08
C ASP A 213 -11.61 11.71 3.33
N VAL A 214 -12.41 10.90 4.00
CA VAL A 214 -13.05 9.70 3.45
C VAL A 214 -14.56 9.72 3.64
N SER A 215 -15.27 8.90 2.88
CA SER A 215 -16.73 8.85 2.99
C SER A 215 -17.19 8.37 4.38
N PRO A 216 -18.34 8.86 4.88
CA PRO A 216 -18.93 8.41 6.15
C PRO A 216 -19.26 6.91 6.19
N GLU A 217 -19.40 6.28 5.03
CA GLU A 217 -19.62 4.84 4.90
C GLU A 217 -18.35 4.04 5.23
N ARG A 218 -17.17 4.63 5.01
CA ARG A 218 -15.87 4.02 5.31
C ARG A 218 -15.46 4.22 6.76
N VAL A 219 -15.55 5.44 7.26
CA VAL A 219 -15.29 5.76 8.67
C VAL A 219 -16.55 6.37 9.28
N ASN A 220 -17.10 5.70 10.29
CA ASN A 220 -18.26 6.22 11.01
C ASN A 220 -17.93 7.61 11.60
N THR A 221 -18.78 8.59 11.32
CA THR A 221 -18.63 9.97 11.79
C THR A 221 -18.49 10.09 13.31
N ARG A 222 -19.14 9.19 14.07
CA ARG A 222 -19.02 9.12 15.54
C ARG A 222 -17.64 8.73 16.03
N TYR A 223 -16.82 8.05 15.20
CA TYR A 223 -15.48 7.61 15.63
C TYR A 223 -14.60 8.77 16.09
N ALA A 224 -14.56 9.85 15.34
CA ALA A 224 -13.78 11.04 15.70
C ALA A 224 -14.29 11.68 17.00
N ASP A 225 -15.63 11.79 17.17
CA ASP A 225 -16.26 12.32 18.39
C ASP A 225 -15.95 11.47 19.61
N ASP A 226 -16.02 10.13 19.48
CA ASP A 226 -15.72 9.20 20.57
C ASP A 226 -14.24 9.25 20.96
N MET A 227 -13.35 9.39 19.98
CA MET A 227 -11.92 9.59 20.22
C MET A 227 -11.63 10.93 20.91
N ALA A 228 -12.30 12.02 20.48
CA ALA A 228 -12.19 13.33 21.10
C ALA A 228 -12.65 13.31 22.56
N LYS A 229 -13.80 12.69 22.84
CA LYS A 229 -14.34 12.55 24.20
C LYS A 229 -13.43 11.71 25.12
N THR A 230 -12.86 10.63 24.58
CA THR A 230 -12.07 9.69 25.37
C THR A 230 -10.67 10.19 25.66
N TYR A 231 -10.01 10.77 24.65
CA TYR A 231 -8.59 11.11 24.72
C TYR A 231 -8.31 12.62 24.64
N GLY A 232 -9.27 13.43 24.20
CA GLY A 232 -9.09 14.84 23.90
C GLY A 232 -8.53 15.08 22.48
N GLU A 233 -8.98 16.14 21.80
CA GLU A 233 -8.59 16.46 20.42
C GLU A 233 -7.09 16.83 20.28
N THR A 234 -6.45 17.27 21.36
CA THR A 234 -5.03 17.63 21.37
C THR A 234 -4.11 16.46 21.69
N SER A 235 -4.66 15.31 22.06
CA SER A 235 -3.87 14.12 22.44
C SER A 235 -3.13 13.51 21.26
N SER A 236 -1.99 12.88 21.53
CA SER A 236 -1.24 12.10 20.52
C SER A 236 -2.09 10.97 19.94
N VAL A 237 -2.98 10.38 20.73
CA VAL A 237 -3.92 9.34 20.28
C VAL A 237 -4.86 9.87 19.20
N TYR A 238 -5.49 11.01 19.44
CA TYR A 238 -6.40 11.64 18.47
C TYR A 238 -5.65 12.06 17.20
N ARG A 239 -4.50 12.71 17.36
CA ARG A 239 -3.65 13.13 16.23
C ARG A 239 -3.31 11.95 15.32
N VAL A 240 -2.84 10.85 15.88
CA VAL A 240 -2.45 9.66 15.11
C VAL A 240 -3.66 8.97 14.49
N ARG A 241 -4.68 8.68 15.30
CA ARG A 241 -5.78 7.79 14.89
C ARG A 241 -6.86 8.49 14.08
N VAL A 242 -7.06 9.79 14.28
CA VAL A 242 -8.10 10.57 13.58
C VAL A 242 -7.49 11.44 12.50
N LEU A 243 -6.48 12.26 12.86
CA LEU A 243 -5.92 13.26 11.95
C LEU A 243 -4.84 12.70 11.02
N GLY A 244 -4.30 11.49 11.28
CA GLY A 244 -3.17 10.97 10.54
C GLY A 244 -1.91 11.82 10.72
N GLU A 245 -1.70 12.37 11.92
CA GLU A 245 -0.57 13.21 12.28
C GLU A 245 0.35 12.50 13.25
N PHE A 246 1.66 12.77 13.15
CA PHE A 246 2.63 12.25 14.11
C PHE A 246 2.34 12.77 15.53
N PRO A 247 2.63 11.97 16.57
CA PRO A 247 2.50 12.42 17.95
C PRO A 247 3.42 13.60 18.21
N THR A 248 3.02 14.49 19.13
CA THR A 248 3.91 15.53 19.65
C THR A 248 4.90 14.91 20.63
N SER A 249 6.12 15.45 20.71
CA SER A 249 7.21 14.93 21.52
C SER A 249 6.99 14.97 23.04
N ASP A 250 5.85 15.49 23.51
CA ASP A 250 5.50 15.52 24.93
C ASP A 250 4.85 14.18 25.34
N SER A 251 5.65 13.33 25.92
CA SER A 251 5.43 12.31 26.99
C SER A 251 4.19 11.39 27.01
N ASP A 252 3.28 11.41 26.08
CA ASP A 252 2.22 10.40 26.00
C ASP A 252 2.59 9.29 25.00
N SER A 253 3.47 8.38 25.46
CA SER A 253 3.71 7.13 24.76
C SER A 253 2.37 6.40 24.57
N LEU A 254 2.03 6.14 23.32
CA LEU A 254 0.95 5.22 22.96
C LEU A 254 1.32 3.82 23.50
N ILE A 255 0.81 3.50 24.70
CA ILE A 255 0.84 2.15 25.28
C ILE A 255 -0.18 1.28 24.57
#